data_fd9ceb6ed57a5f5087f4b6dc3c54fd38
#
_entry.id   fd9ceb6ed57a5f5087f4b6dc3c54fd38
#
_cell.length_a   1.000
_cell.length_b   1.000
_cell.length_c   1.000
_cell.angle_alpha   90.00
_cell.angle_beta   90.00
_cell.angle_gamma   90.00
#
_symmetry.space_group_name_H-M   'P 1'
#
loop_
_entity.id
_entity.type
_entity.pdbx_description
1 polymer ?
#
loop_
_entity_poly.entity_id
_entity_poly.type
_entity_poly.pdbx_seq_one_letter_code
_entity_poly.pdbx_strand_id
1 'polypeptide(L)'
;MLDEAERQPFVGWDFTWLRGRLDSHPLPWNYTEAVVVRAKESVDLLDLGTGGGEWLSSLAYRPPLTVATEAWLPNVAVARNRLVGLGVHVVQVEPARDNTGKPITGQPRTLPFVDSAFHLAVSRHEAFEVSEVARILAPGGWFITQQADAGNDDDYWRLMGLEPRQVAPADRWASWLPAQLRAAGLHVVAYDSAPLVQVIHDVGALAWNLKAIAWMVPDFSIERYRGKLREVQQTIDRDGPIEVRQARFWIQATKPG
;
A
#
# COMPACT_ATOMS: atom_id res chain seq x y z
N MET A 1 -17.02 -8.83 -20.35
CA MET A 1 -16.06 -8.09 -19.51
C MET A 1 -16.69 -7.48 -18.25
N LEU A 2 -17.67 -6.53 -18.34
CA LEU A 2 -18.23 -5.90 -17.11
C LEU A 2 -18.99 -6.88 -16.23
N ASP A 3 -19.81 -7.77 -16.79
CA ASP A 3 -20.55 -8.78 -16.02
C ASP A 3 -19.61 -9.86 -15.41
N GLU A 4 -18.47 -10.09 -16.04
CA GLU A 4 -17.40 -10.93 -15.48
C GLU A 4 -16.74 -10.23 -14.28
N ALA A 5 -16.36 -8.96 -14.43
CA ALA A 5 -15.80 -8.13 -13.37
C ALA A 5 -16.74 -8.01 -12.17
N GLU A 6 -18.06 -7.91 -12.41
CA GLU A 6 -19.07 -7.86 -11.35
C GLU A 6 -19.07 -9.14 -10.52
N ARG A 7 -18.98 -10.31 -11.17
CA ARG A 7 -19.01 -11.61 -10.50
C ARG A 7 -17.68 -12.04 -9.88
N GLN A 8 -16.57 -11.47 -10.36
CA GLN A 8 -15.24 -11.85 -9.88
C GLN A 8 -15.07 -11.41 -8.41
N PRO A 9 -14.81 -12.33 -7.47
CA PRO A 9 -14.58 -11.98 -6.08
C PRO A 9 -13.23 -11.29 -5.88
N PHE A 10 -13.13 -10.52 -4.79
CA PHE A 10 -11.90 -9.97 -4.27
C PHE A 10 -11.70 -10.49 -2.84
N VAL A 11 -10.57 -11.16 -2.56
CA VAL A 11 -10.29 -11.78 -1.27
C VAL A 11 -8.86 -11.45 -0.87
N GLY A 12 -8.67 -10.99 0.36
CA GLY A 12 -7.37 -10.53 0.81
C GLY A 12 -6.95 -9.27 0.04
N TRP A 13 -5.73 -9.27 -0.45
CA TRP A 13 -5.16 -8.23 -1.31
C TRP A 13 -4.61 -8.85 -2.60
N ASP A 14 -5.39 -9.80 -3.18
CA ASP A 14 -5.00 -10.61 -4.34
C ASP A 14 -5.48 -9.97 -5.65
N PHE A 15 -4.56 -9.41 -6.41
CA PHE A 15 -4.77 -8.78 -7.72
C PHE A 15 -4.35 -9.67 -8.90
N THR A 16 -4.16 -10.97 -8.70
CA THR A 16 -3.72 -11.88 -9.77
C THR A 16 -4.65 -11.92 -10.98
N TRP A 17 -5.94 -11.65 -10.78
CA TRP A 17 -6.91 -11.57 -11.86
C TRP A 17 -6.65 -10.43 -12.85
N LEU A 18 -5.90 -9.41 -12.46
CA LEU A 18 -5.52 -8.28 -13.32
C LEU A 18 -4.31 -8.59 -14.23
N ARG A 19 -3.59 -9.68 -14.01
CA ARG A 19 -2.36 -9.97 -14.75
C ARG A 19 -2.59 -10.03 -16.25
N GLY A 20 -1.84 -9.22 -17.02
CA GLY A 20 -1.98 -9.08 -18.47
C GLY A 20 -3.23 -8.32 -18.92
N ARG A 21 -4.01 -7.78 -17.96
CA ARG A 21 -5.22 -7.00 -18.22
C ARG A 21 -5.12 -5.57 -17.69
N LEU A 22 -4.42 -5.39 -16.57
CA LEU A 22 -4.00 -4.14 -15.98
C LEU A 22 -2.60 -4.36 -15.44
N ASP A 23 -1.61 -3.91 -16.16
CA ASP A 23 -0.21 -4.09 -15.82
C ASP A 23 0.39 -2.81 -15.23
N SER A 24 1.53 -2.91 -14.58
CA SER A 24 2.24 -1.77 -14.01
C SER A 24 3.69 -1.77 -14.49
N HIS A 25 4.19 -0.61 -14.89
CA HIS A 25 5.62 -0.44 -15.12
C HIS A 25 6.39 -0.47 -13.78
N PRO A 26 7.64 -0.95 -13.78
CA PRO A 26 8.44 -0.95 -12.58
C PRO A 26 8.70 0.49 -12.08
N LEU A 27 8.68 0.65 -10.76
CA LEU A 27 9.16 1.88 -10.12
C LEU A 27 10.70 1.95 -10.20
N PRO A 28 11.31 3.15 -10.06
CA PRO A 28 12.77 3.29 -10.07
C PRO A 28 13.48 2.66 -8.87
N TRP A 29 12.73 2.18 -7.88
CA TRP A 29 13.22 1.41 -6.73
C TRP A 29 12.57 0.03 -6.69
N ASN A 30 13.23 -0.90 -5.99
CA ASN A 30 12.68 -2.22 -5.70
C ASN A 30 12.44 -2.36 -4.19
N TYR A 31 11.22 -2.04 -3.74
CA TYR A 31 10.82 -2.13 -2.34
C TYR A 31 11.05 -3.55 -1.76
N THR A 32 10.63 -4.58 -2.49
CA THR A 32 10.75 -5.97 -2.04
C THR A 32 12.20 -6.39 -1.84
N GLU A 33 13.08 -6.01 -2.76
CA GLU A 33 14.51 -6.28 -2.65
C GLU A 33 15.14 -5.55 -1.46
N ALA A 34 14.82 -4.27 -1.28
CA ALA A 34 15.29 -3.49 -0.14
C ALA A 34 14.89 -4.13 1.20
N VAL A 35 13.65 -4.62 1.31
CA VAL A 35 13.18 -5.34 2.49
C VAL A 35 13.94 -6.66 2.67
N VAL A 36 14.10 -7.47 1.61
CA VAL A 36 14.81 -8.75 1.70
C VAL A 36 16.28 -8.57 2.10
N VAL A 37 16.96 -7.54 1.60
CA VAL A 37 18.33 -7.22 2.01
C VAL A 37 18.40 -6.97 3.52
N ARG A 38 17.53 -6.11 4.06
CA ARG A 38 17.50 -5.82 5.50
C ARG A 38 17.00 -7.00 6.34
N ALA A 39 16.06 -7.77 5.82
CA ALA A 39 15.57 -8.97 6.50
C ALA A 39 16.68 -9.99 6.77
N LYS A 40 17.62 -10.16 5.82
CA LYS A 40 18.78 -11.05 5.98
C LYS A 40 19.76 -10.59 7.07
N GLU A 41 19.77 -9.29 7.38
CA GLU A 41 20.61 -8.66 8.42
C GLU A 41 19.88 -8.56 9.76
N SER A 42 18.57 -8.87 9.80
CA SER A 42 17.71 -8.70 10.99
C SER A 42 17.33 -10.05 11.59
N VAL A 43 17.13 -10.06 12.91
CA VAL A 43 16.67 -11.26 13.65
C VAL A 43 15.16 -11.39 13.68
N ASP A 44 14.46 -10.30 13.35
CA ASP A 44 13.01 -10.21 13.36
C ASP A 44 12.50 -9.25 12.27
N LEU A 45 11.20 -9.36 11.96
CA LEU A 45 10.49 -8.51 11.00
C LEU A 45 9.06 -8.27 11.50
N LEU A 46 8.63 -7.02 11.48
CA LEU A 46 7.23 -6.63 11.63
C LEU A 46 6.71 -6.08 10.30
N ASP A 47 5.65 -6.68 9.76
CA ASP A 47 4.90 -6.17 8.60
C ASP A 47 3.61 -5.48 9.08
N LEU A 48 3.52 -4.17 8.87
CA LEU A 48 2.38 -3.33 9.27
C LEU A 48 1.34 -3.30 8.14
N GLY A 49 0.14 -3.83 8.41
CA GLY A 49 -0.96 -3.89 7.45
C GLY A 49 -0.71 -4.91 6.34
N THR A 50 -0.62 -6.18 6.71
CA THR A 50 -0.25 -7.28 5.79
C THR A 50 -1.32 -7.59 4.72
N GLY A 51 -2.54 -7.07 4.87
CA GLY A 51 -3.68 -7.46 4.02
C GLY A 51 -4.00 -8.94 4.19
N GLY A 52 -4.12 -9.69 3.09
CA GLY A 52 -4.27 -11.15 3.13
C GLY A 52 -2.95 -11.92 3.24
N GLY A 53 -1.82 -11.23 3.45
CA GLY A 53 -0.49 -11.82 3.56
C GLY A 53 0.16 -12.18 2.22
N GLU A 54 -0.38 -11.72 1.10
CA GLU A 54 0.07 -12.09 -0.26
C GLU A 54 1.53 -11.69 -0.48
N TRP A 55 1.85 -10.42 -0.21
CA TRP A 55 3.20 -9.90 -0.39
C TRP A 55 4.18 -10.55 0.59
N LEU A 56 3.84 -10.60 1.88
CA LEU A 56 4.71 -11.16 2.91
C LEU A 56 5.01 -12.64 2.64
N SER A 57 4.02 -13.42 2.19
CA SER A 57 4.22 -14.83 1.83
C SER A 57 5.13 -15.02 0.62
N SER A 58 5.19 -14.04 -0.29
CA SER A 58 5.99 -14.09 -1.52
C SER A 58 7.47 -13.73 -1.32
N LEU A 59 7.86 -13.20 -0.14
CA LEU A 59 9.24 -12.82 0.12
C LEU A 59 10.18 -14.02 0.02
N ALA A 60 11.30 -13.83 -0.68
CA ALA A 60 12.33 -14.88 -0.83
C ALA A 60 13.02 -15.23 0.49
N TYR A 61 12.98 -14.32 1.46
CA TYR A 61 13.52 -14.52 2.80
C TYR A 61 12.71 -13.74 3.84
N ARG A 62 12.51 -14.35 4.99
CA ARG A 62 11.93 -13.76 6.21
C ARG A 62 12.76 -14.21 7.41
N PRO A 63 13.02 -13.33 8.41
CA PRO A 63 13.65 -13.74 9.67
C PRO A 63 12.80 -14.80 10.39
N PRO A 64 13.41 -15.63 11.26
CA PRO A 64 12.67 -16.64 12.03
C PRO A 64 11.52 -16.05 12.86
N LEU A 65 11.72 -14.90 13.47
CA LEU A 65 10.66 -14.16 14.14
C LEU A 65 10.07 -13.15 13.15
N THR A 66 8.97 -13.50 12.52
CA THR A 66 8.21 -12.60 11.65
C THR A 66 6.80 -12.43 12.20
N VAL A 67 6.41 -11.18 12.38
CA VAL A 67 5.08 -10.77 12.85
C VAL A 67 4.42 -9.92 11.78
N ALA A 68 3.13 -10.11 11.57
CA ALA A 68 2.30 -9.30 10.69
C ALA A 68 1.13 -8.70 11.47
N THR A 69 0.80 -7.44 11.23
CA THR A 69 -0.43 -6.84 11.76
C THR A 69 -1.47 -6.70 10.67
N GLU A 70 -2.74 -6.75 11.07
CA GLU A 70 -3.88 -6.49 10.17
C GLU A 70 -5.04 -5.93 11.01
N ALA A 71 -5.68 -4.89 10.51
CA ALA A 71 -6.77 -4.22 11.21
C ALA A 71 -8.15 -4.71 10.74
N TRP A 72 -8.30 -5.00 9.45
CA TRP A 72 -9.59 -5.38 8.87
C TRP A 72 -9.87 -6.87 9.11
N LEU A 73 -10.86 -7.15 9.94
CA LEU A 73 -11.20 -8.52 10.39
C LEU A 73 -11.27 -9.58 9.28
N PRO A 74 -11.90 -9.33 8.11
CA PRO A 74 -11.94 -10.33 7.05
C PRO A 74 -10.54 -10.72 6.56
N ASN A 75 -9.59 -9.78 6.49
CA ASN A 75 -8.21 -10.06 6.07
C ASN A 75 -7.41 -10.81 7.14
N VAL A 76 -7.71 -10.59 8.43
CA VAL A 76 -7.01 -11.31 9.53
C VAL A 76 -7.11 -12.82 9.36
N ALA A 77 -8.30 -13.35 9.03
CA ALA A 77 -8.50 -14.77 8.80
C ALA A 77 -7.74 -15.27 7.55
N VAL A 78 -7.77 -14.49 6.47
CA VAL A 78 -7.06 -14.80 5.21
C VAL A 78 -5.55 -14.83 5.46
N ALA A 79 -5.00 -13.79 6.11
CA ALA A 79 -3.59 -13.70 6.44
C ALA A 79 -3.13 -14.85 7.34
N ARG A 80 -3.89 -15.16 8.41
CA ARG A 80 -3.57 -16.30 9.28
C ARG A 80 -3.49 -17.61 8.53
N ASN A 81 -4.47 -17.90 7.70
CA ASN A 81 -4.47 -19.16 6.91
C ASN A 81 -3.30 -19.22 5.94
N ARG A 82 -2.93 -18.11 5.30
CA ARG A 82 -1.83 -18.05 4.34
C ARG A 82 -0.45 -18.14 5.02
N LEU A 83 -0.30 -17.51 6.17
CA LEU A 83 1.00 -17.27 6.79
C LEU A 83 1.37 -18.30 7.86
N VAL A 84 0.41 -19.05 8.41
CA VAL A 84 0.65 -20.01 9.50
C VAL A 84 1.69 -21.06 9.14
N GLY A 85 1.65 -21.61 7.93
CA GLY A 85 2.62 -22.60 7.43
C GLY A 85 4.03 -22.04 7.20
N LEU A 86 4.18 -20.71 7.25
CA LEU A 86 5.45 -20.01 7.09
C LEU A 86 6.04 -19.55 8.43
N GLY A 87 5.41 -19.90 9.57
CA GLY A 87 5.85 -19.51 10.90
C GLY A 87 5.63 -18.04 11.23
N VAL A 88 4.77 -17.32 10.49
CA VAL A 88 4.47 -15.89 10.73
C VAL A 88 3.31 -15.75 11.71
N HIS A 89 3.49 -14.90 12.71
CA HIS A 89 2.46 -14.57 13.69
C HIS A 89 1.59 -13.41 13.20
N VAL A 90 0.29 -13.64 13.04
CA VAL A 90 -0.65 -12.58 12.63
C VAL A 90 -1.38 -12.02 13.85
N VAL A 91 -1.19 -10.74 14.11
CA VAL A 91 -1.77 -9.98 15.22
C VAL A 91 -2.82 -9.03 14.68
N GLN A 92 -4.04 -9.13 15.19
CA GLN A 92 -5.06 -8.13 14.92
C GLN A 92 -4.80 -6.88 15.73
N VAL A 93 -4.86 -5.71 15.09
CA VAL A 93 -4.66 -4.40 15.71
C VAL A 93 -5.81 -3.47 15.41
N GLU A 94 -5.91 -2.35 16.14
CA GLU A 94 -6.74 -1.24 15.69
C GLU A 94 -6.10 -0.56 14.48
N PRO A 95 -6.90 -0.09 13.47
CA PRO A 95 -6.35 0.61 12.33
C PRO A 95 -5.64 1.89 12.78
N ALA A 96 -4.48 2.17 12.21
CA ALA A 96 -3.87 3.49 12.35
C ALA A 96 -4.78 4.56 11.74
N ARG A 97 -4.60 5.81 12.15
CA ARG A 97 -5.36 6.92 11.57
C ARG A 97 -4.91 7.12 10.12
N ASP A 98 -5.87 7.43 9.25
CA ASP A 98 -5.54 7.78 7.87
C ASP A 98 -4.66 9.05 7.86
N ASN A 99 -3.44 8.91 7.38
CA ASN A 99 -2.43 9.95 7.33
C ASN A 99 -1.94 10.24 5.90
N THR A 100 -2.73 9.91 4.90
CA THR A 100 -2.41 10.17 3.49
C THR A 100 -2.57 11.64 3.08
N GLY A 101 -3.15 12.47 3.94
CA GLY A 101 -3.33 13.90 3.76
C GLY A 101 -2.45 14.73 4.70
N LYS A 102 -3.07 15.63 5.47
CA LYS A 102 -2.38 16.45 6.47
C LYS A 102 -1.90 15.61 7.66
N PRO A 103 -0.80 16.04 8.31
CA PRO A 103 -0.37 15.41 9.55
C PRO A 103 -1.50 15.34 10.58
N ILE A 104 -1.71 14.17 11.17
CA ILE A 104 -2.76 13.95 12.15
C ILE A 104 -2.24 14.38 13.53
N THR A 105 -3.06 15.14 14.27
CA THR A 105 -2.80 15.54 15.65
C THR A 105 -3.59 14.69 16.63
N GLY A 106 -3.17 14.67 17.89
CA GLY A 106 -3.80 13.91 18.98
C GLY A 106 -3.02 12.64 19.34
N GLN A 107 -3.60 11.84 20.24
CA GLN A 107 -2.94 10.62 20.72
C GLN A 107 -2.84 9.57 19.61
N PRO A 108 -1.67 8.94 19.40
CA PRO A 108 -1.50 7.89 18.42
C PRO A 108 -2.29 6.61 18.83
N ARG A 109 -2.61 5.78 17.85
CA ARG A 109 -3.06 4.41 18.07
C ARG A 109 -1.87 3.56 18.47
N THR A 110 -1.95 2.87 19.61
CA THR A 110 -0.84 2.11 20.16
C THR A 110 -0.80 0.69 19.62
N LEU A 111 0.36 0.28 19.13
CA LEU A 111 0.60 -1.11 18.74
C LEU A 111 0.84 -1.99 20.01
N PRO A 112 0.38 -3.25 20.02
CA PRO A 112 0.47 -4.15 21.17
C PRO A 112 1.87 -4.76 21.34
N PHE A 113 2.91 -3.96 21.15
CA PHE A 113 4.31 -4.37 21.27
C PHE A 113 5.03 -3.48 22.27
N VAL A 114 6.01 -4.04 22.96
CA VAL A 114 6.89 -3.28 23.87
C VAL A 114 7.83 -2.36 23.07
N ASP A 115 8.44 -1.41 23.76
CA ASP A 115 9.45 -0.54 23.20
C ASP A 115 10.64 -1.35 22.69
N SER A 116 11.22 -0.94 21.56
CA SER A 116 12.41 -1.57 20.98
C SER A 116 12.25 -3.07 20.66
N ALA A 117 11.03 -3.48 20.29
CA ALA A 117 10.69 -4.89 20.03
C ALA A 117 11.22 -5.43 18.70
N PHE A 118 11.46 -4.57 17.70
CA PHE A 118 11.77 -5.01 16.34
C PHE A 118 13.00 -4.33 15.77
N HIS A 119 13.83 -5.09 15.03
CA HIS A 119 14.98 -4.59 14.30
C HIS A 119 14.61 -4.20 12.85
N LEU A 120 13.53 -4.77 12.31
CA LEU A 120 13.00 -4.39 11.01
C LEU A 120 11.48 -4.24 11.09
N ALA A 121 10.97 -3.06 10.77
CA ALA A 121 9.55 -2.79 10.57
C ALA A 121 9.33 -2.34 9.12
N VAL A 122 8.27 -2.83 8.49
CA VAL A 122 7.91 -2.48 7.11
C VAL A 122 6.44 -2.12 7.02
N SER A 123 6.09 -1.23 6.08
CA SER A 123 4.71 -0.88 5.76
C SER A 123 4.57 -0.63 4.27
N ARG A 124 3.56 -1.25 3.64
CA ARG A 124 3.31 -1.08 2.22
C ARG A 124 1.85 -0.76 1.97
N HIS A 125 1.60 0.50 1.58
CA HIS A 125 0.24 1.01 1.29
C HIS A 125 -0.73 0.92 2.47
N GLU A 126 -0.20 1.02 3.69
CA GLU A 126 -0.97 1.02 4.93
C GLU A 126 -0.60 2.23 5.78
N ALA A 127 -1.60 2.85 6.41
CA ALA A 127 -1.38 3.92 7.38
C ALA A 127 -0.63 3.41 8.62
N PHE A 128 0.19 4.27 9.21
CA PHE A 128 0.92 3.96 10.43
C PHE A 128 1.15 5.21 11.29
N GLU A 129 1.31 5.01 12.59
CA GLU A 129 1.67 6.07 13.52
C GLU A 129 3.19 6.18 13.62
N VAL A 130 3.76 7.32 13.20
CA VAL A 130 5.21 7.54 13.19
C VAL A 130 5.84 7.36 14.56
N SER A 131 5.18 7.86 15.62
CA SER A 131 5.65 7.72 17.01
C SER A 131 5.68 6.26 17.47
N GLU A 132 4.71 5.44 17.03
CA GLU A 132 4.68 4.02 17.35
C GLU A 132 5.78 3.24 16.61
N VAL A 133 5.98 3.55 15.32
CA VAL A 133 7.10 2.98 14.56
C VAL A 133 8.43 3.30 15.27
N ALA A 134 8.65 4.56 15.66
CA ALA A 134 9.86 4.96 16.35
C ALA A 134 10.00 4.28 17.74
N ARG A 135 8.88 4.07 18.46
CA ARG A 135 8.87 3.42 19.77
C ARG A 135 9.25 1.94 19.68
N ILE A 136 8.63 1.20 18.75
CA ILE A 136 8.81 -0.25 18.64
C ILE A 136 10.11 -0.66 17.96
N LEU A 137 10.78 0.23 17.21
CA LEU A 137 12.08 -0.06 16.64
C LEU A 137 13.16 -0.12 17.72
N ALA A 138 13.99 -1.16 17.65
CA ALA A 138 15.21 -1.29 18.43
C ALA A 138 16.26 -0.25 17.98
N PRO A 139 17.21 0.15 18.86
CA PRO A 139 18.38 0.89 18.42
C PRO A 139 19.11 0.18 17.28
N GLY A 140 19.49 0.90 16.23
CA GLY A 140 20.04 0.35 14.99
C GLY A 140 19.00 -0.29 14.04
N GLY A 141 17.72 -0.35 14.44
CA GLY A 141 16.65 -0.94 13.65
C GLY A 141 16.25 -0.11 12.43
N TRP A 142 15.61 -0.74 11.47
CA TRP A 142 15.21 -0.16 10.18
C TRP A 142 13.70 -0.09 10.03
N PHE A 143 13.23 1.00 9.43
CA PHE A 143 11.88 1.16 8.92
C PHE A 143 11.91 1.39 7.42
N ILE A 144 11.15 0.58 6.66
CA ILE A 144 11.03 0.71 5.21
C ILE A 144 9.56 0.81 4.85
N THR A 145 9.20 1.87 4.14
CA THR A 145 7.82 2.06 3.70
C THR A 145 7.71 2.46 2.24
N GLN A 146 6.69 1.95 1.55
CA GLN A 146 6.25 2.40 0.24
C GLN A 146 4.77 2.74 0.30
N GLN A 147 4.40 3.93 -0.17
CA GLN A 147 3.05 4.46 0.00
C GLN A 147 2.51 5.09 -1.27
N ALA A 148 1.19 5.16 -1.35
CA ALA A 148 0.49 6.07 -2.24
C ALA A 148 0.56 7.49 -1.67
N ASP A 149 0.65 8.51 -2.54
CA ASP A 149 0.61 9.91 -2.13
C ASP A 149 -0.70 10.58 -2.58
N ALA A 150 -0.95 11.77 -2.11
CA ALA A 150 -2.09 12.58 -2.56
C ALA A 150 -2.04 12.78 -4.08
N GLY A 151 -3.19 12.67 -4.74
CA GLY A 151 -3.29 12.66 -6.20
C GLY A 151 -3.04 11.29 -6.83
N ASN A 152 -2.89 10.24 -6.02
CA ASN A 152 -2.72 8.88 -6.48
C ASN A 152 -3.81 8.41 -7.47
N ASP A 153 -5.03 8.86 -7.27
CA ASP A 153 -6.19 8.40 -8.03
C ASP A 153 -6.67 9.43 -9.08
N ASP A 154 -5.92 10.53 -9.27
CA ASP A 154 -6.33 11.64 -10.13
C ASP A 154 -6.64 11.23 -11.57
N ASP A 155 -5.82 10.37 -12.17
CA ASP A 155 -6.05 9.91 -13.55
C ASP A 155 -7.26 8.96 -13.63
N TYR A 156 -7.51 8.15 -12.61
CA TYR A 156 -8.73 7.35 -12.51
C TYR A 156 -9.98 8.23 -12.37
N TRP A 157 -9.90 9.33 -11.61
CA TRP A 157 -11.00 10.30 -11.51
C TRP A 157 -11.30 10.91 -12.88
N ARG A 158 -10.27 11.41 -13.59
CA ARG A 158 -10.44 11.96 -14.95
C ARG A 158 -11.00 10.93 -15.91
N LEU A 159 -10.51 9.70 -15.85
CA LEU A 159 -11.00 8.60 -16.69
C LEU A 159 -12.48 8.30 -16.43
N MET A 160 -12.94 8.47 -15.19
CA MET A 160 -14.35 8.31 -14.80
C MET A 160 -15.18 9.61 -14.98
N GLY A 161 -14.60 10.68 -15.53
CA GLY A 161 -15.30 11.95 -15.77
C GLY A 161 -15.46 12.81 -14.52
N LEU A 162 -14.60 12.62 -13.52
CA LEU A 162 -14.58 13.40 -12.28
C LEU A 162 -13.39 14.37 -12.26
N GLU A 163 -13.58 15.49 -11.55
CA GLU A 163 -12.48 16.41 -11.30
C GLU A 163 -11.66 15.98 -10.08
N PRO A 164 -10.32 15.82 -10.23
CA PRO A 164 -9.44 15.45 -9.13
C PRO A 164 -9.48 16.49 -8.01
N ARG A 165 -9.25 16.01 -6.77
CA ARG A 165 -9.12 16.89 -5.62
C ARG A 165 -7.82 17.69 -5.71
N GLN A 166 -7.92 19.00 -5.51
CA GLN A 166 -6.74 19.84 -5.38
C GLN A 166 -6.10 19.63 -4.00
N VAL A 167 -4.91 19.03 -3.97
CA VAL A 167 -4.13 18.87 -2.74
C VAL A 167 -2.88 19.72 -2.85
N ALA A 168 -2.72 20.65 -1.91
CA ALA A 168 -1.52 21.49 -1.88
C ALA A 168 -0.25 20.64 -1.72
N PRO A 169 0.87 20.99 -2.35
CA PRO A 169 2.11 20.21 -2.24
C PRO A 169 2.55 19.96 -0.79
N ALA A 170 2.38 20.95 0.10
CA ALA A 170 2.73 20.81 1.52
C ALA A 170 1.83 19.83 2.30
N ASP A 171 0.63 19.55 1.80
CA ASP A 171 -0.32 18.62 2.42
C ASP A 171 -0.13 17.17 1.91
N ARG A 172 0.79 16.93 0.97
CA ARG A 172 1.10 15.60 0.46
C ARG A 172 1.92 14.80 1.47
N TRP A 173 1.58 13.55 1.67
CA TRP A 173 2.27 12.69 2.64
C TRP A 173 3.77 12.56 2.35
N ALA A 174 4.14 12.38 1.10
CA ALA A 174 5.53 12.40 0.65
C ALA A 174 6.31 13.64 1.07
N SER A 175 5.63 14.80 1.17
CA SER A 175 6.27 16.07 1.51
C SER A 175 6.59 16.23 3.00
N TRP A 176 5.73 15.72 3.89
CA TRP A 176 5.89 15.97 5.33
C TRP A 176 6.35 14.74 6.13
N LEU A 177 6.12 13.50 5.64
CA LEU A 177 6.50 12.28 6.37
C LEU A 177 8.00 12.19 6.70
N PRO A 178 8.94 12.54 5.80
CA PRO A 178 10.37 12.52 6.13
C PRO A 178 10.74 13.43 7.31
N ALA A 179 10.10 14.59 7.43
CA ALA A 179 10.30 15.49 8.56
C ALA A 179 9.72 14.93 9.87
N GLN A 180 8.56 14.28 9.81
CA GLN A 180 7.97 13.63 10.98
C GLN A 180 8.80 12.44 11.49
N LEU A 181 9.33 11.62 10.58
CA LEU A 181 10.24 10.52 10.95
C LEU A 181 11.47 11.06 11.68
N ARG A 182 12.08 12.15 11.17
CA ARG A 182 13.22 12.80 11.84
C ARG A 182 12.83 13.39 13.20
N ALA A 183 11.67 14.03 13.29
CA ALA A 183 11.17 14.58 14.58
C ALA A 183 10.90 13.48 15.62
N ALA A 184 10.56 12.27 15.18
CA ALA A 184 10.41 11.09 16.05
C ALA A 184 11.75 10.39 16.38
N GLY A 185 12.89 10.95 15.98
CA GLY A 185 14.22 10.41 16.27
C GLY A 185 14.74 9.39 15.25
N LEU A 186 14.07 9.22 14.12
CA LEU A 186 14.55 8.33 13.05
C LEU A 186 15.41 9.08 12.05
N HIS A 187 16.44 8.45 11.55
CA HIS A 187 17.32 8.99 10.52
C HIS A 187 16.85 8.51 9.14
N VAL A 188 16.33 9.40 8.31
CA VAL A 188 15.91 9.08 6.92
C VAL A 188 17.16 8.91 6.06
N VAL A 189 17.39 7.68 5.60
CA VAL A 189 18.58 7.28 4.85
C VAL A 189 18.35 7.37 3.33
N ALA A 190 17.13 7.01 2.90
CA ALA A 190 16.74 7.09 1.50
C ALA A 190 15.29 7.54 1.38
N TYR A 191 15.01 8.31 0.34
CA TYR A 191 13.69 8.76 -0.04
C TYR A 191 13.66 8.98 -1.54
N ASP A 192 12.60 8.51 -2.19
CA ASP A 192 12.32 8.83 -3.59
C ASP A 192 10.81 8.82 -3.84
N SER A 193 10.37 9.53 -4.89
CA SER A 193 9.00 9.57 -5.34
C SER A 193 8.92 9.53 -6.87
N ALA A 194 7.99 8.74 -7.40
CA ALA A 194 7.80 8.59 -8.84
C ALA A 194 6.35 8.22 -9.16
N PRO A 195 5.86 8.53 -10.37
CA PRO A 195 4.61 7.98 -10.84
C PRO A 195 4.75 6.47 -11.12
N LEU A 196 3.82 5.69 -10.60
CA LEU A 196 3.57 4.33 -11.06
C LEU A 196 2.69 4.41 -12.29
N VAL A 197 3.21 4.04 -13.45
CA VAL A 197 2.42 3.97 -14.69
C VAL A 197 1.72 2.62 -14.73
N GLN A 198 0.40 2.64 -14.84
CA GLN A 198 -0.41 1.44 -15.06
C GLN A 198 -1.00 1.48 -16.47
N VAL A 199 -1.06 0.31 -17.12
CA VAL A 199 -1.56 0.12 -18.48
C VAL A 199 -2.84 -0.71 -18.41
N ILE A 200 -3.96 -0.11 -18.80
CA ILE A 200 -5.29 -0.70 -18.79
C ILE A 200 -5.57 -1.28 -20.17
N HIS A 201 -5.63 -2.61 -20.28
CA HIS A 201 -5.84 -3.31 -21.54
C HIS A 201 -7.32 -3.58 -21.83
N ASP A 202 -8.16 -3.69 -20.79
CA ASP A 202 -9.60 -3.85 -20.94
C ASP A 202 -10.39 -3.23 -19.78
N VAL A 203 -11.63 -2.84 -20.08
CA VAL A 203 -12.53 -2.19 -19.14
C VAL A 203 -13.00 -3.12 -17.99
N GLY A 204 -12.99 -4.42 -18.21
CA GLY A 204 -13.35 -5.38 -17.14
C GLY A 204 -12.32 -5.35 -16.01
N ALA A 205 -11.03 -5.32 -16.36
CA ALA A 205 -9.94 -5.17 -15.40
C ALA A 205 -10.03 -3.84 -14.63
N LEU A 206 -10.25 -2.73 -15.35
CA LEU A 206 -10.49 -1.42 -14.75
C LEU A 206 -11.66 -1.46 -13.76
N ALA A 207 -12.82 -1.96 -14.21
CA ALA A 207 -14.03 -2.00 -13.39
C ALA A 207 -13.86 -2.86 -12.14
N TRP A 208 -13.19 -4.00 -12.27
CA TRP A 208 -12.89 -4.86 -11.12
C TRP A 208 -11.91 -4.19 -10.15
N ASN A 209 -10.86 -3.56 -10.66
CA ASN A 209 -9.89 -2.84 -9.83
C ASN A 209 -10.56 -1.73 -9.02
N LEU A 210 -11.43 -0.92 -9.65
CA LEU A 210 -12.17 0.14 -8.97
C LEU A 210 -13.21 -0.39 -7.97
N LYS A 211 -13.78 -1.57 -8.22
CA LYS A 211 -14.67 -2.26 -7.27
C LYS A 211 -13.88 -2.81 -6.07
N ALA A 212 -12.71 -3.39 -6.32
CA ALA A 212 -11.85 -3.95 -5.27
C ALA A 212 -11.27 -2.86 -4.35
N ILE A 213 -10.96 -1.69 -4.90
CA ILE A 213 -10.41 -0.54 -4.16
C ILE A 213 -11.46 0.58 -4.17
N ALA A 214 -12.53 0.37 -3.40
CA ALA A 214 -13.75 1.19 -3.46
C ALA A 214 -13.56 2.69 -3.16
N TRP A 215 -12.44 3.09 -2.53
CA TRP A 215 -12.13 4.50 -2.24
C TRP A 215 -11.41 5.23 -3.38
N MET A 216 -10.92 4.52 -4.43
CA MET A 216 -10.24 5.15 -5.55
C MET A 216 -11.15 6.11 -6.33
N VAL A 217 -12.41 5.71 -6.55
CA VAL A 217 -13.42 6.53 -7.23
C VAL A 217 -14.66 6.62 -6.34
N PRO A 218 -15.11 7.82 -5.96
CA PRO A 218 -16.26 7.97 -5.06
C PRO A 218 -17.51 7.28 -5.59
N ASP A 219 -18.18 6.56 -4.69
CA ASP A 219 -19.45 5.86 -4.97
C ASP A 219 -19.39 4.97 -6.22
N PHE A 220 -18.24 4.35 -6.49
CA PHE A 220 -18.07 3.51 -7.67
C PHE A 220 -18.98 2.28 -7.62
N SER A 221 -19.71 2.07 -8.70
CA SER A 221 -20.32 0.78 -9.05
C SER A 221 -20.31 0.61 -10.57
N ILE A 222 -20.23 -0.62 -11.03
CA ILE A 222 -20.23 -0.91 -12.47
C ILE A 222 -21.53 -0.42 -13.12
N GLU A 223 -22.66 -0.52 -12.40
CA GLU A 223 -23.94 -0.03 -12.90
C GLU A 223 -23.94 1.48 -13.07
N ARG A 224 -23.56 2.23 -12.02
CA ARG A 224 -23.52 3.71 -12.04
C ARG A 224 -22.60 4.25 -13.13
N TYR A 225 -21.44 3.64 -13.32
CA TYR A 225 -20.44 4.08 -14.30
C TYR A 225 -20.49 3.33 -15.62
N ARG A 226 -21.51 2.50 -15.88
CA ARG A 226 -21.62 1.65 -17.08
C ARG A 226 -21.47 2.42 -18.39
N GLY A 227 -22.07 3.61 -18.50
CA GLY A 227 -21.93 4.48 -19.67
C GLY A 227 -20.48 4.88 -19.89
N LYS A 228 -19.83 5.40 -18.83
CA LYS A 228 -18.42 5.84 -18.88
C LYS A 228 -17.45 4.68 -19.14
N LEU A 229 -17.69 3.53 -18.53
CA LEU A 229 -16.89 2.33 -18.78
C LEU A 229 -16.98 1.86 -20.24
N ARG A 230 -18.14 2.01 -20.90
CA ARG A 230 -18.28 1.73 -22.35
C ARG A 230 -17.48 2.71 -23.21
N GLU A 231 -17.47 4.00 -22.87
CA GLU A 231 -16.65 5.01 -23.55
C GLU A 231 -15.16 4.69 -23.42
N VAL A 232 -14.71 4.27 -22.23
CA VAL A 232 -13.34 3.83 -21.99
C VAL A 232 -12.99 2.63 -22.86
N GLN A 233 -13.87 1.62 -22.95
CA GLN A 233 -13.61 0.47 -23.84
C GLN A 233 -13.54 0.89 -25.31
N GLN A 234 -14.42 1.77 -25.76
CA GLN A 234 -14.36 2.29 -27.14
C GLN A 234 -13.04 3.03 -27.42
N THR A 235 -12.49 3.74 -26.42
CA THR A 235 -11.18 4.36 -26.53
C THR A 235 -10.08 3.31 -26.64
N ILE A 236 -10.11 2.27 -25.80
CA ILE A 236 -9.15 1.16 -25.87
C ILE A 236 -9.22 0.44 -27.22
N ASP A 237 -10.42 0.19 -27.74
CA ASP A 237 -10.62 -0.49 -29.03
C ASP A 237 -10.10 0.33 -30.23
N ARG A 238 -10.18 1.65 -30.13
CA ARG A 238 -9.76 2.57 -31.20
C ARG A 238 -8.27 2.92 -31.13
N ASP A 239 -7.78 3.23 -29.93
CA ASP A 239 -6.47 3.88 -29.71
C ASP A 239 -5.45 2.96 -29.02
N GLY A 240 -5.87 1.79 -28.54
CA GLY A 240 -5.06 0.86 -27.74
C GLY A 240 -5.19 1.07 -26.23
N PRO A 241 -4.37 0.37 -25.44
CA PRO A 241 -4.41 0.43 -23.98
C PRO A 241 -4.23 1.85 -23.43
N ILE A 242 -4.88 2.14 -22.30
CA ILE A 242 -4.84 3.45 -21.65
C ILE A 242 -3.81 3.44 -20.52
N GLU A 243 -2.91 4.42 -20.51
CA GLU A 243 -2.01 4.66 -19.39
C GLU A 243 -2.66 5.58 -18.36
N VAL A 244 -2.52 5.20 -17.09
CA VAL A 244 -2.86 6.03 -15.91
C VAL A 244 -1.67 6.09 -14.96
N ARG A 245 -1.53 7.21 -14.27
CA ARG A 245 -0.42 7.46 -13.35
C ARG A 245 -0.94 7.54 -11.94
N GLN A 246 -0.24 6.84 -11.04
CA GLN A 246 -0.48 6.87 -9.61
C GLN A 246 0.73 7.43 -8.89
N ALA A 247 0.52 8.28 -7.89
CA ALA A 247 1.62 8.82 -7.11
C ALA A 247 2.14 7.77 -6.11
N ARG A 248 3.44 7.50 -6.15
CA ARG A 248 4.14 6.59 -5.22
C ARG A 248 5.36 7.28 -4.64
N PHE A 249 5.66 6.93 -3.40
CA PHE A 249 6.94 7.26 -2.77
C PHE A 249 7.40 6.12 -1.87
N TRP A 250 8.67 6.10 -1.54
CA TRP A 250 9.24 5.19 -0.58
C TRP A 250 10.25 5.87 0.32
N ILE A 251 10.44 5.33 1.52
CA ILE A 251 11.38 5.82 2.51
C ILE A 251 12.08 4.64 3.16
N GLN A 252 13.38 4.79 3.39
CA GLN A 252 14.13 3.99 4.34
C GLN A 252 14.61 4.89 5.49
N ALA A 253 14.38 4.47 6.70
CA ALA A 253 14.83 5.17 7.89
C ALA A 253 15.42 4.18 8.90
N THR A 254 16.33 4.66 9.74
CA THR A 254 16.94 3.86 10.81
C THR A 254 16.83 4.58 12.14
N LYS A 255 16.67 3.83 13.23
CA LYS A 255 16.78 4.36 14.57
C LYS A 255 18.26 4.38 14.97
N PRO A 256 18.82 5.52 15.39
CA PRO A 256 20.21 5.56 15.90
C PRO A 256 20.44 4.53 17.03
N GLY A 257 21.68 3.99 17.09
CA GLY A 257 22.10 3.06 18.13
C GLY A 257 22.37 3.75 19.47
#